data_76996480114468ea0dd3d4c9df2b16cb
#
_entry.id   76996480114468ea0dd3d4c9df2b16cb
#
_cell.length_a   1.000
_cell.length_b   1.000
_cell.length_c   1.000
_cell.angle_alpha   90.00
_cell.angle_beta   90.00
_cell.angle_gamma   90.00
#
_symmetry.space_group_name_H-M   'P 1'
#
loop_
_entity.id
_entity.type
_entity.pdbx_description
1 polymer ?
#
loop_
_entity_poly.entity_id
_entity_poly.type
_entity_poly.pdbx_seq_one_letter_code
_entity_poly.pdbx_strand_id
1 'polypeptide(L)'
;MILLATPSQTLSRRWCNALAGSFPLHQIADRQTLMLALREHKPTVLFLDHSERHFGPTRLVCKIIKSTPATKVVVLTGDPRPNEAIEFIGAGAKGYCASNIGAPLLCKAARVVASGEIWIGRKLLPVLFDEFVRAADKSTAMAEMPSNYTPGTNVFTGLSPRERQITSLVASGQQNKFISNKLQISEKTVKAHLTMIFRKVGVEGRTQLALAVIGIRRQATTFDHI
;
A
#
# COMPACT_ATOMS: atom_id res chain seq x y z
N MET A 1 15.59 5.23 10.27
CA MET A 1 16.43 4.13 9.74
C MET A 1 15.55 3.18 8.92
N ILE A 2 16.08 2.70 7.81
CA ILE A 2 15.43 1.67 6.96
C ILE A 2 16.18 0.35 7.11
N LEU A 3 15.46 -0.74 7.32
CA LEU A 3 15.98 -2.10 7.34
C LEU A 3 15.73 -2.75 5.97
N LEU A 4 16.77 -3.35 5.38
CA LEU A 4 16.72 -4.06 4.11
C LEU A 4 16.92 -5.55 4.38
N ALA A 5 15.90 -6.35 4.20
CA ALA A 5 15.91 -7.79 4.45
C ALA A 5 15.85 -8.56 3.11
N THR A 6 16.98 -9.05 2.64
CA THR A 6 17.09 -9.88 1.44
C THR A 6 18.33 -10.79 1.52
N PRO A 7 18.23 -12.08 1.15
CA PRO A 7 19.36 -12.97 1.02
C PRO A 7 20.19 -12.69 -0.24
N SER A 8 19.61 -11.98 -1.20
CA SER A 8 20.26 -11.66 -2.48
C SER A 8 21.22 -10.49 -2.34
N GLN A 9 22.52 -10.75 -2.47
CA GLN A 9 23.55 -9.71 -2.47
C GLN A 9 23.33 -8.68 -3.60
N THR A 10 22.84 -9.12 -4.75
CA THR A 10 22.56 -8.24 -5.90
C THR A 10 21.43 -7.27 -5.57
N LEU A 11 20.32 -7.74 -4.99
CA LEU A 11 19.21 -6.88 -4.57
C LEU A 11 19.64 -5.97 -3.42
N SER A 12 20.37 -6.49 -2.45
CA SER A 12 20.90 -5.71 -1.33
C SER A 12 21.75 -4.53 -1.81
N ARG A 13 22.73 -4.76 -2.67
CA ARG A 13 23.57 -3.69 -3.25
C ARG A 13 22.74 -2.68 -4.04
N ARG A 14 21.79 -3.15 -4.85
CA ARG A 14 20.91 -2.28 -5.65
C ARG A 14 20.05 -1.38 -4.79
N TRP A 15 19.44 -1.93 -3.74
CA TRP A 15 18.59 -1.17 -2.82
C TRP A 15 19.42 -0.19 -1.98
N CYS A 16 20.60 -0.62 -1.51
CA CYS A 16 21.52 0.27 -0.80
C CYS A 16 21.94 1.45 -1.66
N ASN A 17 22.40 1.21 -2.89
CA ASN A 17 22.81 2.29 -3.79
C ASN A 17 21.67 3.28 -4.07
N ALA A 18 20.41 2.79 -4.13
CA ALA A 18 19.26 3.63 -4.35
C ALA A 18 18.90 4.50 -3.13
N LEU A 19 19.13 4.02 -1.91
CA LEU A 19 18.60 4.62 -0.69
C LEU A 19 19.66 5.31 0.20
N ALA A 20 20.95 4.95 0.06
CA ALA A 20 22.02 5.41 0.93
C ALA A 20 22.16 6.94 1.04
N GLY A 21 21.88 7.66 -0.04
CA GLY A 21 21.94 9.14 -0.03
C GLY A 21 20.76 9.84 0.70
N SER A 22 19.75 9.07 1.11
CA SER A 22 18.51 9.65 1.69
C SER A 22 18.16 9.09 3.07
N PHE A 23 18.67 7.91 3.43
CA PHE A 23 18.26 7.21 4.67
C PHE A 23 19.44 6.45 5.31
N PRO A 24 19.52 6.39 6.66
CA PRO A 24 20.36 5.41 7.35
C PRO A 24 19.84 4.00 7.06
N LEU A 25 20.74 3.10 6.63
CA LEU A 25 20.40 1.75 6.19
C LEU A 25 21.05 0.69 7.09
N HIS A 26 20.34 -0.41 7.30
CA HIS A 26 20.87 -1.65 7.86
C HIS A 26 20.44 -2.83 7.00
N GLN A 27 21.32 -3.81 6.79
CA GLN A 27 21.09 -4.94 5.88
C GLN A 27 21.02 -6.24 6.66
N ILE A 28 20.06 -7.09 6.32
CA ILE A 28 19.81 -8.38 6.94
C ILE A 28 19.64 -9.43 5.84
N ALA A 29 20.34 -10.54 5.99
CA ALA A 29 20.28 -11.64 5.02
C ALA A 29 19.44 -12.82 5.47
N ASP A 30 19.18 -12.97 6.77
CA ASP A 30 18.49 -14.13 7.33
C ASP A 30 17.37 -13.73 8.29
N ARG A 31 16.49 -14.69 8.58
CA ARG A 31 15.31 -14.47 9.39
C ARG A 31 15.59 -14.29 10.89
N GLN A 32 16.60 -14.97 11.43
CA GLN A 32 16.90 -14.88 12.87
C GLN A 32 17.41 -13.48 13.20
N THR A 33 18.37 -13.01 12.40
CA THR A 33 18.90 -11.64 12.50
C THR A 33 17.83 -10.59 12.25
N LEU A 34 16.87 -10.83 11.34
CA LEU A 34 15.73 -9.94 11.10
C LEU A 34 14.91 -9.76 12.37
N MET A 35 14.56 -10.84 13.06
CA MET A 35 13.72 -10.76 14.26
C MET A 35 14.42 -10.03 15.42
N LEU A 36 15.74 -10.21 15.54
CA LEU A 36 16.56 -9.48 16.51
C LEU A 36 16.62 -7.98 16.16
N ALA A 37 16.95 -7.65 14.92
CA ALA A 37 17.04 -6.27 14.46
C ALA A 37 15.72 -5.50 14.58
N LEU A 38 14.57 -6.13 14.35
CA LEU A 38 13.26 -5.51 14.53
C LEU A 38 12.99 -5.14 15.99
N ARG A 39 13.46 -5.97 16.94
CA ARG A 39 13.29 -5.73 18.39
C ARG A 39 14.25 -4.64 18.88
N GLU A 40 15.51 -4.70 18.48
CA GLU A 40 16.57 -3.82 18.96
C GLU A 40 16.49 -2.42 18.33
N HIS A 41 16.36 -2.37 17.01
CA HIS A 41 16.49 -1.11 16.27
C HIS A 41 15.15 -0.41 15.99
N LYS A 42 14.03 -1.11 16.09
CA LYS A 42 12.67 -0.58 15.82
C LYS A 42 12.65 0.31 14.56
N PRO A 43 13.03 -0.22 13.40
CA PRO A 43 13.19 0.58 12.18
C PRO A 43 11.87 1.23 11.77
N THR A 44 11.94 2.43 11.20
CA THR A 44 10.75 3.12 10.68
C THR A 44 10.14 2.38 9.49
N VAL A 45 11.01 1.84 8.61
CA VAL A 45 10.59 1.10 7.42
C VAL A 45 11.41 -0.19 7.31
N LEU A 46 10.75 -1.27 6.97
CA LEU A 46 11.36 -2.54 6.57
C LEU A 46 11.03 -2.80 5.09
N PHE A 47 12.06 -2.94 4.25
CA PHE A 47 11.95 -3.54 2.93
C PHE A 47 12.27 -5.02 3.04
N LEU A 48 11.28 -5.88 2.80
CA LEU A 48 11.40 -7.33 2.95
C LEU A 48 11.25 -8.02 1.60
N ASP A 49 12.30 -8.74 1.19
CA ASP A 49 12.30 -9.57 0.00
C ASP A 49 11.54 -10.87 0.24
N HIS A 50 10.48 -11.07 -0.53
CA HIS A 50 9.66 -12.30 -0.50
C HIS A 50 9.80 -13.14 -1.76
N SER A 51 10.77 -12.83 -2.63
CA SER A 51 10.92 -13.47 -3.95
C SER A 51 11.08 -14.99 -3.86
N GLU A 52 11.88 -15.46 -2.92
CA GLU A 52 12.18 -16.89 -2.72
C GLU A 52 11.62 -17.43 -1.39
N ARG A 53 10.73 -16.68 -0.76
CA ARG A 53 10.17 -17.03 0.56
C ARG A 53 11.22 -17.33 1.63
N HIS A 54 12.42 -16.79 1.49
CA HIS A 54 13.53 -17.00 2.42
C HIS A 54 13.19 -16.61 3.85
N PHE A 55 12.44 -15.53 4.03
CA PHE A 55 11.92 -15.12 5.34
C PHE A 55 10.68 -15.88 5.77
N GLY A 56 10.29 -16.91 5.03
CA GLY A 56 9.20 -17.81 5.32
C GLY A 56 7.99 -17.63 4.38
N PRO A 57 6.97 -18.51 4.51
CA PRO A 57 5.76 -18.44 3.73
C PRO A 57 4.96 -17.17 4.06
N THR A 58 4.07 -16.76 3.15
CA THR A 58 3.23 -15.55 3.27
C THR A 58 2.59 -15.41 4.66
N ARG A 59 2.01 -16.48 5.21
CA ARG A 59 1.44 -16.49 6.57
C ARG A 59 2.40 -16.03 7.67
N LEU A 60 3.66 -16.39 7.55
CA LEU A 60 4.67 -16.04 8.55
C LEU A 60 5.07 -14.58 8.42
N VAL A 61 5.26 -14.09 7.19
CA VAL A 61 5.52 -12.68 6.94
C VAL A 61 4.35 -11.82 7.43
N CYS A 62 3.10 -12.25 7.22
CA CYS A 62 1.94 -11.59 7.79
C CYS A 62 1.96 -11.54 9.32
N LYS A 63 2.43 -12.62 10.00
CA LYS A 63 2.62 -12.60 11.45
C LYS A 63 3.69 -11.59 11.88
N ILE A 64 4.81 -11.52 11.16
CA ILE A 64 5.87 -10.52 11.42
C ILE A 64 5.29 -9.11 11.30
N ILE A 65 4.56 -8.82 10.22
CA ILE A 65 3.92 -7.52 10.01
C ILE A 65 3.01 -7.15 11.18
N LYS A 66 2.14 -8.06 11.61
CA LYS A 66 1.22 -7.84 12.73
C LYS A 66 1.94 -7.66 14.08
N SER A 67 3.06 -8.34 14.29
CA SER A 67 3.84 -8.25 15.53
C SER A 67 4.74 -7.01 15.62
N THR A 68 4.87 -6.24 14.54
CA THR A 68 5.73 -5.05 14.49
C THR A 68 4.95 -3.81 13.99
N PRO A 69 3.90 -3.38 14.69
CA PRO A 69 3.01 -2.32 14.22
C PRO A 69 3.71 -0.95 14.07
N ALA A 70 4.78 -0.72 14.84
CA ALA A 70 5.59 0.49 14.72
C ALA A 70 6.44 0.53 13.45
N THR A 71 6.79 -0.62 12.87
CA THR A 71 7.59 -0.73 11.66
C THR A 71 6.69 -0.81 10.42
N LYS A 72 6.89 0.09 9.47
CA LYS A 72 6.15 0.13 8.21
C LYS A 72 6.77 -0.84 7.23
N VAL A 73 6.11 -1.96 6.95
CA VAL A 73 6.67 -3.03 6.11
C VAL A 73 6.27 -2.84 4.65
N VAL A 74 7.27 -2.89 3.77
CA VAL A 74 7.13 -2.99 2.32
C VAL A 74 7.60 -4.36 1.89
N VAL A 75 6.72 -5.15 1.32
CA VAL A 75 7.07 -6.47 0.78
C VAL A 75 7.42 -6.34 -0.69
N LEU A 76 8.59 -6.86 -1.07
CA LEU A 76 9.08 -6.90 -2.44
C LEU A 76 9.16 -8.35 -2.89
N THR A 77 8.74 -8.61 -4.13
CA THR A 77 8.72 -9.97 -4.72
C THR A 77 9.20 -9.96 -6.16
N GLY A 78 9.73 -11.07 -6.63
CA GLY A 78 10.12 -11.22 -8.04
C GLY A 78 8.93 -11.21 -9.00
N ASP A 79 7.80 -11.74 -8.56
CA ASP A 79 6.56 -11.85 -9.32
C ASP A 79 5.36 -11.34 -8.50
N PRO A 80 5.02 -10.05 -8.58
CA PRO A 80 3.93 -9.48 -7.83
C PRO A 80 2.56 -10.04 -8.23
N ARG A 81 1.86 -10.65 -7.27
CA ARG A 81 0.54 -11.28 -7.45
C ARG A 81 -0.54 -10.56 -6.63
N PRO A 82 -1.74 -10.36 -7.20
CA PRO A 82 -2.83 -9.67 -6.52
C PRO A 82 -3.24 -10.33 -5.19
N ASN A 83 -3.37 -11.64 -5.16
CA ASN A 83 -3.78 -12.36 -3.95
C ASN A 83 -2.78 -12.20 -2.80
N GLU A 84 -1.48 -12.27 -3.11
CA GLU A 84 -0.43 -11.99 -2.11
C GLU A 84 -0.47 -10.52 -1.64
N ALA A 85 -0.71 -9.59 -2.56
CA ALA A 85 -0.85 -8.17 -2.21
C ALA A 85 -2.01 -7.96 -1.21
N ILE A 86 -3.16 -8.60 -1.43
CA ILE A 86 -4.32 -8.55 -0.53
C ILE A 86 -3.94 -9.09 0.86
N GLU A 87 -3.29 -10.25 0.92
CA GLU A 87 -2.89 -10.86 2.18
C GLU A 87 -1.92 -9.97 2.96
N PHE A 88 -0.89 -9.43 2.31
CA PHE A 88 0.10 -8.58 2.98
C PHE A 88 -0.48 -7.24 3.41
N ILE A 89 -1.25 -6.57 2.55
CA ILE A 89 -1.90 -5.30 2.89
C ILE A 89 -2.94 -5.52 3.99
N GLY A 90 -3.73 -6.59 3.91
CA GLY A 90 -4.68 -6.98 4.95
C GLY A 90 -4.01 -7.33 6.28
N ALA A 91 -2.76 -7.80 6.27
CA ALA A 91 -1.96 -8.00 7.46
C ALA A 91 -1.36 -6.70 8.05
N GLY A 92 -1.45 -5.58 7.33
CA GLY A 92 -0.95 -4.28 7.74
C GLY A 92 0.32 -3.79 7.03
N ALA A 93 0.77 -4.48 5.97
CA ALA A 93 1.88 -3.98 5.15
C ALA A 93 1.55 -2.61 4.57
N LYS A 94 2.57 -1.77 4.46
CA LYS A 94 2.48 -0.43 3.89
C LYS A 94 2.88 -0.38 2.43
N GLY A 95 3.38 -1.46 1.89
CA GLY A 95 3.70 -1.54 0.48
C GLY A 95 3.83 -2.96 -0.03
N TYR A 96 3.55 -3.11 -1.34
CA TYR A 96 3.78 -4.35 -2.08
C TYR A 96 4.14 -4.02 -3.52
N CYS A 97 5.30 -4.48 -3.98
CA CYS A 97 5.78 -4.19 -5.33
C CYS A 97 6.85 -5.19 -5.79
N ALA A 98 7.27 -5.04 -7.06
CA ALA A 98 8.33 -5.86 -7.63
C ALA A 98 9.69 -5.57 -6.98
N SER A 99 10.49 -6.61 -6.69
CA SER A 99 11.85 -6.47 -6.14
C SER A 99 12.83 -5.80 -7.10
N ASN A 100 12.53 -5.84 -8.40
CA ASN A 100 13.30 -5.19 -9.46
C ASN A 100 12.87 -3.74 -9.74
N ILE A 101 12.06 -3.12 -8.88
CA ILE A 101 11.67 -1.71 -9.00
C ILE A 101 12.89 -0.79 -9.21
N GLY A 102 12.78 0.19 -10.10
CA GLY A 102 13.85 1.14 -10.41
C GLY A 102 14.23 2.02 -9.20
N ALA A 103 15.50 2.42 -9.11
CA ALA A 103 16.01 3.21 -7.99
C ALA A 103 15.17 4.48 -7.67
N PRO A 104 14.75 5.31 -8.65
CA PRO A 104 13.92 6.48 -8.35
C PRO A 104 12.56 6.12 -7.71
N LEU A 105 11.96 5.00 -8.14
CA LEU A 105 10.69 4.54 -7.60
C LEU A 105 10.87 3.90 -6.21
N LEU A 106 11.98 3.22 -5.96
CA LEU A 106 12.30 2.68 -4.64
C LEU A 106 12.49 3.81 -3.60
N CYS A 107 13.24 4.87 -3.96
CA CYS A 107 13.35 6.07 -3.13
C CYS A 107 12.00 6.72 -2.85
N LYS A 108 11.14 6.81 -3.87
CA LYS A 108 9.80 7.36 -3.71
C LYS A 108 8.95 6.48 -2.80
N ALA A 109 9.00 5.16 -2.97
CA ALA A 109 8.30 4.21 -2.10
C ALA A 109 8.75 4.36 -0.64
N ALA A 110 10.06 4.50 -0.40
CA ALA A 110 10.61 4.71 0.94
C ALA A 110 10.05 5.97 1.61
N ARG A 111 10.00 7.11 0.89
CA ARG A 111 9.47 8.37 1.41
C ARG A 111 7.98 8.30 1.69
N VAL A 112 7.21 7.78 0.74
CA VAL A 112 5.74 7.62 0.84
C VAL A 112 5.38 6.70 2.01
N VAL A 113 6.10 5.60 2.16
CA VAL A 113 5.86 4.68 3.28
C VAL A 113 6.35 5.28 4.59
N ALA A 114 7.47 6.00 4.61
CA ALA A 114 7.95 6.68 5.82
C ALA A 114 6.96 7.73 6.33
N SER A 115 6.21 8.42 5.45
CA SER A 115 5.12 9.35 5.86
C SER A 115 3.86 8.63 6.34
N GLY A 116 3.78 7.31 6.22
CA GLY A 116 2.61 6.53 6.66
C GLY A 116 1.64 6.14 5.55
N GLU A 117 1.86 6.63 4.34
CA GLU A 117 1.06 6.31 3.17
C GLU A 117 1.34 4.88 2.68
N ILE A 118 0.46 4.37 1.81
CA ILE A 118 0.59 3.03 1.23
C ILE A 118 1.19 3.14 -0.18
N TRP A 119 2.17 2.27 -0.46
CA TRP A 119 2.80 2.12 -1.76
C TRP A 119 2.45 0.78 -2.42
N ILE A 120 1.68 0.83 -3.51
CA ILE A 120 1.34 -0.36 -4.32
C ILE A 120 1.69 -0.11 -5.78
N GLY A 121 2.23 -1.13 -6.43
CA GLY A 121 2.50 -1.08 -7.86
C GLY A 121 1.22 -0.79 -8.67
N ARG A 122 1.28 0.19 -9.57
CA ARG A 122 0.09 0.65 -10.34
C ARG A 122 -0.64 -0.48 -11.07
N LYS A 123 0.08 -1.49 -11.54
CA LYS A 123 -0.50 -2.64 -12.25
C LYS A 123 -1.38 -3.51 -11.36
N LEU A 124 -1.17 -3.48 -10.05
CA LEU A 124 -1.94 -4.28 -9.09
C LEU A 124 -3.23 -3.59 -8.66
N LEU A 125 -3.32 -2.26 -8.75
CA LEU A 125 -4.49 -1.50 -8.29
C LEU A 125 -5.82 -1.93 -8.94
N PRO A 126 -5.91 -2.13 -10.28
CA PRO A 126 -7.17 -2.57 -10.90
C PRO A 126 -7.61 -3.95 -10.43
N VAL A 127 -6.64 -4.87 -10.32
CA VAL A 127 -6.94 -6.26 -9.94
C VAL A 127 -7.31 -6.36 -8.46
N LEU A 128 -6.65 -5.59 -7.60
CA LEU A 128 -7.05 -5.44 -6.20
C LEU A 128 -8.47 -4.89 -6.10
N PHE A 129 -8.82 -3.93 -6.95
CA PHE A 129 -10.17 -3.38 -7.01
C PHE A 129 -11.21 -4.47 -7.33
N ASP A 130 -10.99 -5.22 -8.40
CA ASP A 130 -11.93 -6.27 -8.84
C ASP A 130 -12.10 -7.38 -7.79
N GLU A 131 -11.03 -7.78 -7.12
CA GLU A 131 -11.08 -8.79 -6.06
C GLU A 131 -11.85 -8.30 -4.83
N PHE A 132 -11.69 -7.04 -4.46
CA PHE A 132 -12.43 -6.47 -3.33
C PHE A 132 -13.91 -6.28 -3.63
N VAL A 133 -14.26 -5.87 -4.84
CA VAL A 133 -15.67 -5.82 -5.30
C VAL A 133 -16.29 -7.21 -5.23
N ARG A 134 -15.60 -8.24 -5.75
CA ARG A 134 -16.07 -9.64 -5.68
C ARG A 134 -16.19 -10.17 -4.25
N ALA A 135 -15.29 -9.78 -3.36
CA ALA A 135 -15.35 -10.18 -1.95
C ALA A 135 -16.53 -9.49 -1.22
N ALA A 136 -16.81 -8.24 -1.54
CA ALA A 136 -17.95 -7.49 -1.02
C ALA A 136 -19.29 -8.11 -1.50
N ASP A 137 -19.39 -8.46 -2.78
CA ASP A 137 -20.57 -9.12 -3.36
C ASP A 137 -20.84 -10.49 -2.75
N LYS A 138 -19.79 -11.27 -2.45
CA LYS A 138 -19.92 -12.56 -1.76
C LYS A 138 -20.32 -12.42 -0.28
N SER A 139 -19.93 -11.34 0.38
CA SER A 139 -20.29 -11.07 1.76
C SER A 139 -21.76 -10.66 1.91
N THR A 140 -22.35 -10.06 0.88
CA THR A 140 -23.77 -9.66 0.88
C THR A 140 -24.72 -10.87 0.70
N ALA A 141 -24.21 -12.01 0.24
CA ALA A 141 -25.01 -13.21 0.02
C ALA A 141 -25.12 -14.15 1.25
N MET A 142 -24.43 -13.89 2.35
CA MET A 142 -24.38 -14.77 3.53
C MET A 142 -24.43 -14.07 4.91
N ALA A 143 -25.06 -12.93 5.04
CA ALA A 143 -25.30 -12.36 6.36
C ALA A 143 -26.63 -11.64 6.44
N GLU A 144 -27.60 -12.25 7.11
CA GLU A 144 -28.62 -11.49 7.84
C GLU A 144 -27.88 -10.67 8.88
N MET A 145 -27.67 -9.39 8.61
CA MET A 145 -26.93 -8.48 9.48
C MET A 145 -27.84 -7.89 10.57
N PRO A 146 -27.38 -7.79 11.83
CA PRO A 146 -28.06 -6.99 12.83
C PRO A 146 -28.12 -5.53 12.38
N SER A 147 -29.26 -4.89 12.58
CA SER A 147 -29.69 -3.59 12.03
C SER A 147 -28.96 -2.34 12.52
N ASN A 148 -27.68 -2.40 12.89
CA ASN A 148 -26.90 -1.24 13.37
C ASN A 148 -25.56 -1.04 12.66
N TYR A 149 -25.39 -1.58 11.44
CA TYR A 149 -24.21 -1.28 10.62
C TYR A 149 -24.53 -0.12 9.67
N THR A 150 -24.04 1.07 9.98
CA THR A 150 -23.97 2.15 9.01
C THR A 150 -22.91 1.77 7.95
N PRO A 151 -23.29 1.51 6.68
CA PRO A 151 -22.33 1.29 5.60
C PRO A 151 -21.41 2.51 5.56
N GLY A 152 -20.11 2.27 5.52
CA GLY A 152 -19.08 3.30 5.57
C GLY A 152 -19.42 4.47 4.65
N THR A 153 -19.27 5.68 5.16
CA THR A 153 -19.52 6.95 4.46
C THR A 153 -19.14 6.83 2.99
N ASN A 154 -20.13 6.92 2.14
CA ASN A 154 -19.97 6.85 0.69
C ASN A 154 -18.89 7.87 0.27
N VAL A 155 -17.71 7.38 -0.17
CA VAL A 155 -16.57 8.21 -0.58
C VAL A 155 -16.98 9.29 -1.60
N PHE A 156 -18.09 9.08 -2.28
CA PHE A 156 -18.66 10.02 -3.25
C PHE A 156 -19.53 11.10 -2.60
N THR A 157 -19.82 11.04 -1.30
CA THR A 157 -20.59 12.07 -0.59
C THR A 157 -19.78 13.36 -0.59
N GLY A 158 -20.38 14.45 -1.07
CA GLY A 158 -19.71 15.76 -1.18
C GLY A 158 -18.80 15.95 -2.40
N LEU A 159 -18.61 14.93 -3.24
CA LEU A 159 -17.94 15.07 -4.51
C LEU A 159 -18.88 15.53 -5.62
N SER A 160 -18.43 16.51 -6.43
CA SER A 160 -19.13 16.91 -7.65
C SER A 160 -19.19 15.76 -8.67
N PRO A 161 -20.08 15.80 -9.68
CA PRO A 161 -20.12 14.78 -10.73
C PRO A 161 -18.76 14.57 -11.40
N ARG A 162 -18.01 15.65 -11.61
CA ARG A 162 -16.69 15.61 -12.23
C ARG A 162 -15.65 14.95 -11.33
N GLU A 163 -15.66 15.27 -10.05
CA GLU A 163 -14.79 14.65 -9.06
C GLU A 163 -15.09 13.15 -8.90
N ARG A 164 -16.35 12.73 -8.96
CA ARG A 164 -16.72 11.30 -8.95
C ARG A 164 -16.19 10.55 -10.16
N GLN A 165 -16.27 11.13 -11.36
CA GLN A 165 -15.68 10.52 -12.57
C GLN A 165 -14.16 10.34 -12.42
N ILE A 166 -13.46 11.37 -11.94
CA ILE A 166 -12.02 11.31 -11.72
C ILE A 166 -11.69 10.26 -10.65
N THR A 167 -12.45 10.23 -9.56
CA THR A 167 -12.26 9.27 -8.45
C THR A 167 -12.43 7.83 -8.94
N SER A 168 -13.46 7.53 -9.74
CA SER A 168 -13.66 6.20 -10.33
C SER A 168 -12.50 5.79 -11.25
N LEU A 169 -12.02 6.70 -12.09
CA LEU A 169 -10.88 6.43 -12.97
C LEU A 169 -9.58 6.25 -12.20
N VAL A 170 -9.40 6.96 -11.08
CA VAL A 170 -8.27 6.77 -10.17
C VAL A 170 -8.33 5.41 -9.50
N ALA A 171 -9.49 5.01 -9.01
CA ALA A 171 -9.72 3.70 -8.42
C ALA A 171 -9.44 2.56 -9.41
N SER A 172 -9.80 2.76 -10.68
CA SER A 172 -9.46 1.82 -11.78
C SER A 172 -7.97 1.88 -12.21
N GLY A 173 -7.08 2.54 -11.46
CA GLY A 173 -5.64 2.59 -11.73
C GLY A 173 -5.21 3.51 -12.88
N GLN A 174 -6.13 4.26 -13.50
CA GLN A 174 -5.84 5.06 -14.69
C GLN A 174 -4.87 6.22 -14.40
N GLN A 175 -3.91 6.47 -15.28
CA GLN A 175 -2.94 7.58 -15.14
C GLN A 175 -3.59 8.94 -15.43
N ASN A 176 -3.01 10.04 -14.90
CA ASN A 176 -3.51 11.39 -15.14
C ASN A 176 -3.58 11.73 -16.63
N LYS A 177 -2.62 11.25 -17.44
CA LYS A 177 -2.62 11.40 -18.89
C LYS A 177 -3.84 10.72 -19.54
N PHE A 178 -4.19 9.52 -19.11
CA PHE A 178 -5.40 8.82 -19.60
C PHE A 178 -6.66 9.56 -19.16
N ILE A 179 -6.73 9.97 -17.89
CA ILE A 179 -7.87 10.72 -17.31
C ILE A 179 -8.05 12.04 -18.06
N SER A 180 -6.97 12.77 -18.32
CA SER A 180 -7.00 14.05 -19.04
C SER A 180 -7.55 13.88 -20.46
N ASN A 181 -7.08 12.87 -21.18
CA ASN A 181 -7.56 12.56 -22.53
C ASN A 181 -9.03 12.13 -22.53
N LYS A 182 -9.41 11.20 -21.63
CA LYS A 182 -10.78 10.68 -21.55
C LYS A 182 -11.78 11.77 -21.17
N LEU A 183 -11.37 12.69 -20.32
CA LEU A 183 -12.23 13.75 -19.80
C LEU A 183 -12.05 15.09 -20.54
N GLN A 184 -11.20 15.15 -21.56
CA GLN A 184 -10.89 16.33 -22.36
C GLN A 184 -10.48 17.56 -21.53
N ILE A 185 -9.61 17.36 -20.55
CA ILE A 185 -9.03 18.41 -19.69
C ILE A 185 -7.51 18.24 -19.60
N SER A 186 -6.80 19.27 -19.17
CA SER A 186 -5.34 19.18 -19.01
C SER A 186 -4.95 18.25 -17.84
N GLU A 187 -3.75 17.63 -17.90
CA GLU A 187 -3.21 16.90 -16.75
C GLU A 187 -3.06 17.78 -15.51
N LYS A 188 -2.79 19.08 -15.69
CA LYS A 188 -2.75 20.07 -14.61
C LYS A 188 -4.10 20.20 -13.93
N THR A 189 -5.19 20.22 -14.74
CA THR A 189 -6.57 20.24 -14.21
C THR A 189 -6.91 18.96 -13.46
N VAL A 190 -6.48 17.78 -13.97
CA VAL A 190 -6.65 16.51 -13.26
C VAL A 190 -5.96 16.54 -11.90
N LYS A 191 -4.71 17.04 -11.83
CA LYS A 191 -3.98 17.18 -10.56
C LYS A 191 -4.68 18.12 -9.59
N ALA A 192 -5.22 19.25 -10.08
CA ALA A 192 -5.98 20.19 -9.25
C ALA A 192 -7.26 19.52 -8.66
N HIS A 193 -8.02 18.81 -9.49
CA HIS A 193 -9.17 18.03 -9.01
C HIS A 193 -8.76 16.99 -7.96
N LEU A 194 -7.66 16.25 -8.19
CA LEU A 194 -7.19 15.25 -7.24
C LEU A 194 -6.84 15.86 -5.88
N THR A 195 -6.19 17.01 -5.86
CA THR A 195 -5.90 17.74 -4.60
C THR A 195 -7.18 18.09 -3.84
N MET A 196 -8.22 18.54 -4.55
CA MET A 196 -9.52 18.83 -3.94
C MET A 196 -10.24 17.57 -3.46
N ILE A 197 -10.20 16.49 -4.26
CA ILE A 197 -10.78 15.19 -3.92
C ILE A 197 -10.11 14.63 -2.67
N PHE A 198 -8.77 14.63 -2.60
CA PHE A 198 -8.03 14.12 -1.43
C PHE A 198 -8.45 14.86 -0.16
N ARG A 199 -8.58 16.18 -0.22
CA ARG A 199 -9.03 17.00 0.91
C ARG A 199 -10.47 16.68 1.32
N LYS A 200 -11.39 16.52 0.36
CA LYS A 200 -12.82 16.24 0.63
C LYS A 200 -13.02 14.83 1.20
N VAL A 201 -12.26 13.86 0.71
CA VAL A 201 -12.34 12.46 1.14
C VAL A 201 -11.54 12.21 2.42
N GLY A 202 -10.65 13.14 2.81
CA GLY A 202 -9.78 12.98 3.99
C GLY A 202 -8.67 11.96 3.76
N VAL A 203 -8.08 11.94 2.57
CA VAL A 203 -6.97 11.04 2.20
C VAL A 203 -5.76 11.85 1.74
N GLU A 204 -4.55 11.34 1.99
CA GLU A 204 -3.30 12.03 1.69
C GLU A 204 -2.77 11.78 0.28
N GLY A 205 -3.31 10.77 -0.41
CA GLY A 205 -2.77 10.40 -1.72
C GLY A 205 -3.66 9.49 -2.54
N ARG A 206 -3.19 9.27 -3.78
CA ARG A 206 -3.90 8.50 -4.80
C ARG A 206 -4.22 7.05 -4.36
N THR A 207 -3.25 6.38 -3.73
CA THR A 207 -3.42 5.01 -3.26
C THR A 207 -4.46 4.93 -2.17
N GLN A 208 -4.44 5.88 -1.22
CA GLN A 208 -5.45 5.95 -0.16
C GLN A 208 -6.84 6.25 -0.73
N LEU A 209 -6.95 7.11 -1.74
CA LEU A 209 -8.20 7.37 -2.43
C LEU A 209 -8.74 6.10 -3.10
N ALA A 210 -7.91 5.36 -3.82
CA ALA A 210 -8.30 4.10 -4.44
C ALA A 210 -8.79 3.08 -3.40
N LEU A 211 -8.05 2.92 -2.30
CA LEU A 211 -8.43 2.04 -1.20
C LEU A 211 -9.71 2.48 -0.48
N ALA A 212 -9.92 3.79 -0.32
CA ALA A 212 -11.13 4.33 0.28
C ALA A 212 -12.37 4.06 -0.59
N VAL A 213 -12.23 4.16 -1.92
CA VAL A 213 -13.31 3.81 -2.87
C VAL A 213 -13.65 2.31 -2.79
N ILE A 214 -12.64 1.47 -2.55
CA ILE A 214 -12.79 0.01 -2.44
C ILE A 214 -13.41 -0.40 -1.07
N GLY A 215 -13.63 0.53 -0.15
CA GLY A 215 -14.16 0.23 1.18
C GLY A 215 -13.09 -0.30 2.16
N ILE A 216 -11.81 -0.32 1.78
CA ILE A 216 -10.69 -0.58 2.69
C ILE A 216 -10.40 0.71 3.48
N ARG A 217 -11.37 1.21 4.22
CA ARG A 217 -11.07 2.11 5.31
C ARG A 217 -10.31 1.30 6.36
N ARG A 218 -9.01 1.60 6.49
CA ARG A 218 -8.31 1.32 7.71
C ARG A 218 -9.23 1.65 8.87
N GLN A 219 -9.54 0.68 9.69
CA GLN A 219 -9.72 0.94 11.10
C GLN A 219 -8.37 1.47 11.61
N ALA A 220 -8.12 2.75 11.37
CA ALA A 220 -7.13 3.51 12.06
C ALA A 220 -7.72 3.81 13.42
N THR A 221 -7.08 3.23 14.43
CA THR A 221 -7.07 3.69 15.81
C THR A 221 -8.41 3.79 16.53
N THR A 222 -8.76 2.69 17.18
CA THR A 222 -9.39 2.80 18.49
C THR A 222 -8.71 1.80 19.43
N PHE A 223 -7.52 2.16 19.89
CA PHE A 223 -6.90 1.68 21.12
C PHE A 223 -6.21 2.88 21.78
N ASP A 224 -7.01 3.86 22.16
CA ASP A 224 -6.74 4.72 23.30
C ASP A 224 -7.94 4.58 24.22
N HIS A 225 -7.65 4.22 25.46
CA HIS A 225 -8.49 3.98 26.65
C HIS A 225 -8.93 2.52 26.84
N ILE A 226 -8.10 1.71 27.48
CA ILE A 226 -8.26 1.21 28.88
C ILE A 226 -6.89 0.75 29.34
#